data_b80bc827e4ec46243277d317edaf6827
#
_entry.id   b80bc827e4ec46243277d317edaf6827
#
_cell.length_a   1.000
_cell.length_b   1.000
_cell.length_c   1.000
_cell.angle_alpha   90.00
_cell.angle_beta   90.00
_cell.angle_gamma   90.00
#
_symmetry.space_group_name_H-M   'P 1'
#
loop_
_entity.id
_entity.type
_entity.pdbx_description
1 polymer ?
#
loop_
_entity_poly.entity_id
_entity_poly.type
_entity_poly.pdbx_seq_one_letter_code
_entity_poly.pdbx_strand_id
1 'polypeptide(L)'
;MNKKVICLILLGSLTFFLDGGLTADPCCSQPCQNRGVCLSKGLDAYECDCTRTGYHGQNCTTPELFTWIKSFLKPSPGTVHYLLTHYKWIWDIINNVSFLRNALMRYVLTSRATLVDSPPTYNADYDYKNWEAYSNISYFTRTLPPLPKHCPSTGTAALPDVKQVVEKVLLRQKFIPDPQGTSLMFAFFAQHFTHQFFKSDFKKGPAFTSALGHGVDLSHVYGGNMDRQHKLRLFKDGKLKYQVIDGEVYPPLVKDVQVEMHYPPHVPEEIRFAVGHEAFGLIPGLMMYATIWLREHNRVCDIMKQEHPDWDDERLFQTTRLILIGETIKIVIEDYVQHLSGYHLKLKFDPELLFSERFQYQNRIASEFNTLYHWHPLMPDTFQIQHQVYTHPQFLFNNSIVTQHGISNLVASFSKQQAGRISGGRNLPAGVRGMASKILEHSREMRYQSFNAYRKRFNMQPYRSFEELTGDKELAADLRSLYGDVNSVELYTGLLVEKPRHNAVFGETMVEMGAPYSLKGLMGNPICSPEYWMPSTFGGKVGFEILNTATLKKLVCQNIKGPCPMVSFKVPEDKVFNLAKINLNSTPSGEGDINPTVLLKERTSEL
;
A
#
# COMPACT_ATOMS: atom_id res chain seq x y z
N MET A 1 6.52 76.12 -13.20
CA MET A 1 6.32 74.65 -13.42
C MET A 1 5.19 74.18 -12.54
N ASN A 2 4.16 73.68 -13.16
CA ASN A 2 2.84 73.38 -12.52
C ASN A 2 2.94 72.15 -11.61
N LYS A 3 2.53 72.27 -10.37
CA LYS A 3 2.46 71.16 -9.36
C LYS A 3 1.73 69.90 -9.88
N LYS A 4 0.90 70.03 -10.89
CA LYS A 4 0.21 68.90 -11.56
C LYS A 4 1.10 68.05 -12.46
N VAL A 5 2.19 68.60 -13.00
CA VAL A 5 3.14 67.88 -13.86
C VAL A 5 4.10 67.02 -13.02
N ILE A 6 4.45 67.49 -11.81
CA ILE A 6 5.31 66.71 -10.91
C ILE A 6 4.59 65.48 -10.32
N CYS A 7 3.23 65.60 -10.06
CA CYS A 7 2.46 64.45 -9.61
C CYS A 7 2.25 63.36 -10.68
N LEU A 8 2.20 63.73 -11.97
CA LEU A 8 2.08 62.78 -13.08
C LEU A 8 3.38 62.05 -13.36
N ILE A 9 4.52 62.70 -13.13
CA ILE A 9 5.85 62.05 -13.29
C ILE A 9 6.13 61.10 -12.10
N LEU A 10 5.69 61.42 -10.89
CA LEU A 10 5.83 60.51 -9.75
C LEU A 10 4.84 59.32 -9.78
N LEU A 11 3.65 59.47 -10.36
CA LEU A 11 2.72 58.36 -10.60
C LEU A 11 3.17 57.49 -11.77
N GLY A 12 3.79 58.04 -12.81
CA GLY A 12 4.34 57.26 -13.92
C GLY A 12 5.58 56.45 -13.54
N SER A 13 6.35 56.90 -12.56
CA SER A 13 7.51 56.12 -12.06
C SER A 13 7.12 55.08 -10.98
N LEU A 14 5.96 55.22 -10.31
CA LEU A 14 5.48 54.19 -9.42
C LEU A 14 4.76 53.02 -10.12
N THR A 15 4.24 53.22 -11.32
CA THR A 15 3.65 52.15 -12.13
C THR A 15 4.66 51.30 -12.85
N PHE A 16 5.91 51.79 -13.03
CA PHE A 16 7.00 50.97 -13.60
C PHE A 16 7.73 50.09 -12.60
N PHE A 17 7.43 50.19 -11.29
CA PHE A 17 8.01 49.32 -10.25
C PHE A 17 7.06 48.23 -9.77
N LEU A 18 5.84 48.10 -10.32
CA LEU A 18 4.88 47.06 -9.95
C LEU A 18 4.73 45.93 -10.98
N ASP A 19 5.43 46.02 -12.12
CA ASP A 19 5.55 44.93 -13.10
C ASP A 19 6.95 44.26 -13.06
N GLY A 20 7.59 44.28 -11.91
CA GLY A 20 8.61 43.28 -11.60
C GLY A 20 7.91 41.93 -11.45
N GLY A 21 7.74 41.22 -12.56
CA GLY A 21 7.32 39.82 -12.51
C GLY A 21 8.19 39.15 -11.47
N LEU A 22 7.57 38.58 -10.44
CA LEU A 22 8.22 37.67 -9.51
C LEU A 22 8.87 36.60 -10.39
N THR A 23 10.19 36.73 -10.62
CA THR A 23 10.96 35.70 -11.29
C THR A 23 10.80 34.47 -10.44
N ALA A 24 10.07 33.48 -10.94
CA ALA A 24 9.80 32.27 -10.20
C ALA A 24 11.16 31.61 -9.91
N ASP A 25 11.40 31.24 -8.66
CA ASP A 25 12.60 30.50 -8.26
C ASP A 25 12.87 29.38 -9.29
N PRO A 26 14.05 29.37 -9.94
CA PRO A 26 14.34 28.40 -10.98
C PRO A 26 14.29 26.94 -10.50
N CYS A 27 14.43 26.69 -9.20
CA CYS A 27 14.25 25.36 -8.59
C CYS A 27 12.80 24.89 -8.59
N CYS A 28 11.81 25.77 -8.76
CA CYS A 28 10.40 25.39 -8.86
C CYS A 28 10.10 24.45 -10.05
N SER A 29 10.90 24.53 -11.11
CA SER A 29 10.78 23.65 -12.29
C SER A 29 11.38 22.25 -12.06
N GLN A 30 11.98 21.98 -10.90
CA GLN A 30 12.68 20.74 -10.56
C GLN A 30 13.73 20.34 -11.62
N PRO A 31 14.69 21.23 -11.95
CA PRO A 31 15.60 21.05 -13.09
C PRO A 31 16.61 19.93 -12.86
N CYS A 32 16.95 19.62 -11.59
CA CYS A 32 17.93 18.61 -11.23
C CYS A 32 17.33 17.21 -11.31
N GLN A 33 17.97 16.33 -12.08
CA GLN A 33 17.53 14.97 -12.32
C GLN A 33 18.33 13.97 -11.44
N ASN A 34 17.96 12.70 -11.48
CA ASN A 34 18.72 11.59 -10.88
C ASN A 34 19.14 11.81 -9.42
N ARG A 35 18.21 12.32 -8.59
CA ARG A 35 18.43 12.68 -7.18
C ARG A 35 19.36 13.89 -6.95
N GLY A 36 19.71 14.64 -7.98
CA GLY A 36 20.41 15.92 -7.82
C GLY A 36 19.56 16.90 -7.02
N VAL A 37 20.20 17.67 -6.15
CA VAL A 37 19.54 18.68 -5.31
C VAL A 37 19.69 20.03 -5.96
N CYS A 38 18.58 20.75 -6.15
CA CYS A 38 18.59 22.10 -6.70
C CYS A 38 18.95 23.11 -5.61
N LEU A 39 19.94 23.94 -5.88
CA LEU A 39 20.36 25.04 -5.04
C LEU A 39 20.12 26.36 -5.80
N SER A 40 19.19 27.18 -5.32
CA SER A 40 18.91 28.48 -5.90
C SER A 40 20.10 29.42 -5.69
N LYS A 41 20.54 30.12 -6.76
CA LYS A 41 21.60 31.10 -6.73
C LYS A 41 21.07 32.46 -7.22
N GLY A 42 20.47 33.20 -6.31
CA GLY A 42 19.81 34.47 -6.63
C GLY A 42 18.43 34.24 -7.26
N LEU A 43 17.96 35.19 -8.06
CA LEU A 43 16.58 35.19 -8.57
C LEU A 43 16.40 34.33 -9.84
N ASP A 44 17.48 34.19 -10.66
CA ASP A 44 17.37 33.64 -12.02
C ASP A 44 18.31 32.46 -12.28
N ALA A 45 19.12 32.05 -11.31
CA ALA A 45 20.11 31.01 -11.48
C ALA A 45 19.97 29.89 -10.45
N TYR A 46 20.35 28.69 -10.85
CA TYR A 46 20.41 27.52 -9.97
C TYR A 46 21.69 26.71 -10.26
N GLU A 47 22.04 25.89 -9.30
CA GLU A 47 23.06 24.86 -9.41
C GLU A 47 22.50 23.53 -8.92
N CYS A 48 22.78 22.44 -9.63
CA CYS A 48 22.44 21.12 -9.17
C CYS A 48 23.62 20.47 -8.46
N ASP A 49 23.45 20.11 -7.20
CA ASP A 49 24.39 19.21 -6.53
C ASP A 49 24.15 17.77 -6.99
N CYS A 50 25.06 17.26 -7.80
CA CYS A 50 25.01 15.90 -8.33
C CYS A 50 25.88 14.91 -7.53
N THR A 51 26.38 15.30 -6.36
CA THR A 51 27.29 14.49 -5.55
C THR A 51 26.69 13.12 -5.22
N ARG A 52 27.43 12.05 -5.50
CA ARG A 52 27.03 10.64 -5.27
C ARG A 52 25.79 10.19 -6.02
N THR A 53 25.32 10.91 -7.01
CA THR A 53 24.21 10.49 -7.87
C THR A 53 24.65 9.49 -8.94
N GLY A 54 25.93 9.47 -9.29
CA GLY A 54 26.48 8.77 -10.44
C GLY A 54 26.22 9.50 -11.76
N TYR A 55 25.84 10.78 -11.68
CA TYR A 55 25.59 11.67 -12.81
C TYR A 55 26.31 12.99 -12.60
N HIS A 56 26.52 13.70 -13.69
CA HIS A 56 27.14 15.05 -13.71
C HIS A 56 26.45 15.95 -14.75
N GLY A 57 26.96 17.18 -14.93
CA GLY A 57 26.39 18.18 -15.81
C GLY A 57 25.40 19.11 -15.10
N GLN A 58 24.97 20.17 -15.80
CA GLN A 58 24.16 21.25 -15.23
C GLN A 58 22.92 20.74 -14.46
N ASN A 59 22.25 19.69 -14.98
CA ASN A 59 21.03 19.15 -14.45
C ASN A 59 21.18 17.69 -13.95
N CYS A 60 22.41 17.21 -13.68
CA CYS A 60 22.70 15.82 -13.30
C CYS A 60 22.13 14.79 -14.30
N THR A 61 22.26 15.06 -15.59
CA THR A 61 21.67 14.21 -16.65
C THR A 61 22.68 13.33 -17.36
N THR A 62 23.98 13.67 -17.30
CA THR A 62 25.05 12.92 -17.94
C THR A 62 25.55 11.84 -17.00
N PRO A 63 25.38 10.54 -17.33
CA PRO A 63 25.83 9.47 -16.46
C PRO A 63 27.36 9.34 -16.42
N GLU A 64 27.90 9.03 -15.27
CA GLU A 64 29.27 8.54 -15.12
C GLU A 64 29.44 7.17 -15.80
N LEU A 65 30.65 6.80 -16.18
CA LEU A 65 30.92 5.57 -16.95
C LEU A 65 30.28 4.32 -16.36
N PHE A 66 30.45 4.06 -15.07
CA PHE A 66 29.85 2.89 -14.42
C PHE A 66 28.32 2.95 -14.36
N THR A 67 27.76 4.13 -14.17
CA THR A 67 26.32 4.37 -14.18
C THR A 67 25.76 4.13 -15.59
N TRP A 68 26.45 4.59 -16.61
CA TRP A 68 26.10 4.35 -18.01
C TRP A 68 26.10 2.86 -18.34
N ILE A 69 27.16 2.11 -17.99
CA ILE A 69 27.23 0.67 -18.20
C ILE A 69 26.08 -0.05 -17.50
N LYS A 70 25.83 0.28 -16.22
CA LYS A 70 24.72 -0.30 -15.45
C LYS A 70 23.35 0.01 -16.08
N SER A 71 23.15 1.24 -16.55
CA SER A 71 21.87 1.65 -17.16
C SER A 71 21.65 0.96 -18.51
N PHE A 72 22.71 0.77 -19.30
CA PHE A 72 22.68 0.06 -20.57
C PHE A 72 22.36 -1.44 -20.40
N LEU A 73 22.91 -2.06 -19.36
CA LEU A 73 22.70 -3.49 -19.07
C LEU A 73 21.40 -3.75 -18.33
N LYS A 74 20.78 -2.73 -17.73
CA LYS A 74 19.55 -2.90 -16.96
C LYS A 74 18.34 -3.01 -17.88
N PRO A 75 17.62 -4.14 -17.87
CA PRO A 75 16.41 -4.28 -18.67
C PRO A 75 15.32 -3.30 -18.16
N SER A 76 14.43 -2.89 -19.05
CA SER A 76 13.30 -2.04 -18.69
C SER A 76 12.36 -2.77 -17.70
N PRO A 77 11.60 -2.04 -16.86
CA PRO A 77 10.62 -2.66 -15.97
C PRO A 77 9.62 -3.56 -16.72
N GLY A 78 9.19 -3.16 -17.92
CA GLY A 78 8.31 -3.97 -18.76
C GLY A 78 8.98 -5.26 -19.22
N THR A 79 10.26 -5.24 -19.60
CA THR A 79 11.04 -6.43 -19.97
C THR A 79 11.19 -7.37 -18.77
N VAL A 80 11.50 -6.84 -17.59
CA VAL A 80 11.61 -7.64 -16.35
C VAL A 80 10.28 -8.30 -16.04
N HIS A 81 9.17 -7.56 -16.09
CA HIS A 81 7.84 -8.11 -15.89
C HIS A 81 7.51 -9.23 -16.88
N TYR A 82 7.78 -9.00 -18.17
CA TYR A 82 7.57 -9.99 -19.22
C TYR A 82 8.35 -11.28 -18.94
N LEU A 83 9.63 -11.18 -18.61
CA LEU A 83 10.46 -12.35 -18.28
C LEU A 83 9.95 -13.10 -17.05
N LEU A 84 9.55 -12.39 -15.99
CA LEU A 84 9.09 -12.99 -14.74
C LEU A 84 7.70 -13.64 -14.82
N THR A 85 6.88 -13.22 -15.81
CA THR A 85 5.52 -13.75 -16.01
C THR A 85 5.39 -14.73 -17.17
N HIS A 86 6.45 -14.91 -17.95
CA HIS A 86 6.51 -15.84 -19.07
C HIS A 86 7.56 -16.93 -18.82
N TYR A 87 7.66 -17.90 -19.71
CA TYR A 87 8.67 -18.96 -19.67
C TYR A 87 8.67 -19.76 -18.35
N LYS A 88 7.49 -20.15 -17.87
CA LYS A 88 7.31 -20.85 -16.59
C LYS A 88 8.30 -22.02 -16.41
N TRP A 89 8.62 -22.76 -17.46
CA TRP A 89 9.54 -23.90 -17.40
C TRP A 89 10.97 -23.50 -16.99
N ILE A 90 11.44 -22.31 -17.39
CA ILE A 90 12.75 -21.77 -16.94
C ILE A 90 12.70 -21.49 -15.44
N TRP A 91 11.61 -20.85 -15.00
CA TRP A 91 11.42 -20.51 -13.59
C TRP A 91 11.25 -21.76 -12.72
N ASP A 92 10.60 -22.79 -13.22
CA ASP A 92 10.52 -24.08 -12.51
C ASP A 92 11.90 -24.67 -12.25
N ILE A 93 12.83 -24.59 -13.22
CA ILE A 93 14.24 -25.00 -13.02
C ILE A 93 14.92 -24.10 -11.98
N ILE A 94 14.85 -22.76 -12.15
CA ILE A 94 15.48 -21.79 -11.25
C ILE A 94 14.98 -21.97 -9.82
N ASN A 95 13.68 -22.14 -9.63
CA ASN A 95 13.07 -22.32 -8.32
C ASN A 95 13.55 -23.58 -7.59
N ASN A 96 13.93 -24.62 -8.33
CA ASN A 96 14.43 -25.87 -7.77
C ASN A 96 15.96 -25.86 -7.54
N VAL A 97 16.68 -24.88 -8.09
CA VAL A 97 18.13 -24.72 -7.86
C VAL A 97 18.33 -23.62 -6.82
N SER A 98 18.47 -24.00 -5.55
CA SER A 98 18.52 -23.07 -4.41
C SER A 98 19.53 -21.94 -4.58
N PHE A 99 20.72 -22.23 -5.11
CA PHE A 99 21.74 -21.20 -5.35
C PHE A 99 21.25 -20.10 -6.32
N LEU A 100 20.64 -20.48 -7.44
CA LEU A 100 20.13 -19.53 -8.43
C LEU A 100 18.97 -18.72 -7.87
N ARG A 101 18.01 -19.38 -7.22
CA ARG A 101 16.88 -18.73 -6.57
C ARG A 101 17.35 -17.72 -5.51
N ASN A 102 18.26 -18.13 -4.64
CA ASN A 102 18.79 -17.28 -3.58
C ASN A 102 19.58 -16.09 -4.13
N ALA A 103 20.38 -16.27 -5.18
CA ALA A 103 21.11 -15.18 -5.85
C ALA A 103 20.14 -14.14 -6.45
N LEU A 104 19.07 -14.59 -7.12
CA LEU A 104 18.04 -13.69 -7.65
C LEU A 104 17.27 -12.98 -6.54
N MET A 105 16.89 -13.68 -5.48
CA MET A 105 16.21 -13.06 -4.34
C MET A 105 17.09 -11.99 -3.67
N ARG A 106 18.37 -12.29 -3.44
CA ARG A 106 19.33 -11.29 -2.91
C ARG A 106 19.41 -10.07 -3.81
N TYR A 107 19.55 -10.27 -5.11
CA TYR A 107 19.58 -9.17 -6.07
C TYR A 107 18.32 -8.31 -6.03
N VAL A 108 17.15 -8.93 -6.00
CA VAL A 108 15.86 -8.20 -5.90
C VAL A 108 15.80 -7.39 -4.60
N LEU A 109 16.08 -8.02 -3.46
CA LEU A 109 16.01 -7.35 -2.16
C LEU A 109 16.98 -6.17 -2.06
N THR A 110 18.24 -6.35 -2.49
CA THR A 110 19.26 -5.28 -2.41
C THR A 110 19.00 -4.17 -3.41
N SER A 111 18.66 -4.49 -4.65
CA SER A 111 18.44 -3.47 -5.70
C SER A 111 17.20 -2.62 -5.44
N ARG A 112 16.13 -3.20 -4.90
CA ARG A 112 14.91 -2.47 -4.55
C ARG A 112 15.10 -1.61 -3.30
N ALA A 113 15.74 -2.13 -2.26
CA ALA A 113 15.99 -1.41 -1.02
C ALA A 113 16.80 -0.13 -1.20
N THR A 114 17.73 -0.08 -2.15
CA THR A 114 18.54 1.12 -2.46
C THR A 114 17.73 2.30 -3.01
N LEU A 115 16.50 2.06 -3.48
CA LEU A 115 15.61 3.11 -3.97
C LEU A 115 14.92 3.90 -2.85
N VAL A 116 14.92 3.36 -1.63
CA VAL A 116 14.38 4.03 -0.44
C VAL A 116 15.53 4.63 0.36
N ASP A 117 15.39 5.90 0.75
CA ASP A 117 16.40 6.58 1.56
C ASP A 117 16.40 6.03 2.99
N SER A 118 17.59 5.62 3.45
CA SER A 118 17.83 5.18 4.83
C SER A 118 19.22 5.67 5.25
N PRO A 119 19.32 6.61 6.19
CA PRO A 119 18.25 7.23 6.98
C PRO A 119 17.30 8.13 6.16
N PRO A 120 16.12 8.48 6.70
CA PRO A 120 15.16 9.38 6.06
C PRO A 120 15.74 10.80 5.94
N THR A 121 15.33 11.54 4.90
CA THR A 121 15.94 12.84 4.54
C THR A 121 14.99 14.01 4.58
N TYR A 122 13.68 13.79 4.32
CA TYR A 122 12.68 14.83 4.24
C TYR A 122 11.43 14.48 5.08
N ASN A 123 10.71 15.51 5.53
CA ASN A 123 9.33 15.42 5.98
C ASN A 123 8.46 16.43 5.21
N ALA A 124 7.20 16.58 5.59
CA ALA A 124 6.27 17.45 4.87
C ALA A 124 6.53 18.96 5.06
N ASP A 125 7.32 19.37 6.05
CA ASP A 125 7.50 20.77 6.41
C ASP A 125 8.72 21.43 5.76
N TYR A 126 9.70 20.64 5.29
CA TYR A 126 10.96 21.16 4.77
C TYR A 126 11.27 20.61 3.38
N ASP A 127 11.59 21.51 2.47
CA ASP A 127 12.07 21.19 1.11
C ASP A 127 13.58 20.95 1.03
N TYR A 128 14.24 20.88 2.20
CA TYR A 128 15.67 20.59 2.35
C TYR A 128 15.92 19.54 3.44
N LYS A 129 17.10 18.89 3.41
CA LYS A 129 17.50 17.89 4.43
C LYS A 129 17.79 18.59 5.74
N ASN A 130 17.22 18.03 6.84
CA ASN A 130 17.38 18.59 8.18
C ASN A 130 17.30 17.48 9.25
N TRP A 131 17.74 17.82 10.45
CA TRP A 131 17.75 16.86 11.58
C TRP A 131 16.34 16.47 12.03
N GLU A 132 15.38 17.38 11.95
CA GLU A 132 13.98 17.15 12.33
C GLU A 132 13.34 16.04 11.50
N ALA A 133 13.62 16.00 10.19
CA ALA A 133 13.12 14.94 9.32
C ALA A 133 13.63 13.54 9.72
N TYR A 134 14.82 13.47 10.33
CA TYR A 134 15.39 12.22 10.83
C TYR A 134 14.86 11.88 12.24
N SER A 135 14.87 12.81 13.17
CA SER A 135 14.66 12.55 14.60
C SER A 135 13.18 12.47 14.99
N ASN A 136 12.31 13.19 14.31
CA ASN A 136 10.88 13.24 14.67
C ASN A 136 10.10 12.11 14.01
N ILE A 137 9.99 10.99 14.71
CA ILE A 137 9.28 9.79 14.25
C ILE A 137 7.75 9.94 14.19
N SER A 138 7.19 11.04 14.69
CA SER A 138 5.76 11.32 14.57
C SER A 138 5.35 11.80 13.17
N TYR A 139 6.31 12.11 12.31
CA TYR A 139 6.07 12.36 10.88
C TYR A 139 6.14 11.08 10.07
N PHE A 140 5.31 10.99 9.02
CA PHE A 140 5.70 10.23 7.85
C PHE A 140 6.93 10.86 7.22
N THR A 141 7.88 10.04 6.74
CA THR A 141 8.96 10.56 5.92
C THR A 141 8.49 10.91 4.51
N ARG A 142 9.33 11.55 3.71
CA ARG A 142 9.05 11.91 2.32
C ARG A 142 10.15 11.38 1.42
N THR A 143 9.76 10.83 0.28
CA THR A 143 10.70 10.36 -0.76
C THR A 143 11.19 11.49 -1.65
N LEU A 144 10.27 12.37 -2.05
CA LEU A 144 10.59 13.66 -2.65
C LEU A 144 10.25 14.77 -1.67
N PRO A 145 11.06 15.84 -1.61
CA PRO A 145 10.73 16.99 -0.76
C PRO A 145 9.39 17.60 -1.20
N PRO A 146 8.68 18.26 -0.28
CA PRO A 146 7.51 19.04 -0.65
C PRO A 146 7.91 20.15 -1.61
N LEU A 147 7.04 20.51 -2.54
CA LEU A 147 7.24 21.71 -3.36
C LEU A 147 7.30 22.94 -2.46
N PRO A 148 8.29 23.82 -2.60
CA PRO A 148 8.36 25.05 -1.81
C PRO A 148 7.06 25.87 -1.91
N LYS A 149 6.67 26.53 -0.83
CA LYS A 149 5.38 27.25 -0.76
C LYS A 149 5.24 28.37 -1.80
N HIS A 150 6.34 28.94 -2.24
CA HIS A 150 6.38 29.97 -3.28
C HIS A 150 6.33 29.41 -4.71
N CYS A 151 6.46 28.08 -4.87
CA CYS A 151 6.36 27.44 -6.18
C CYS A 151 4.89 27.13 -6.54
N PRO A 152 4.53 27.09 -7.83
CA PRO A 152 3.26 26.53 -8.28
C PRO A 152 3.09 25.08 -7.78
N SER A 153 1.85 24.70 -7.51
CA SER A 153 1.56 23.38 -6.92
C SER A 153 1.97 22.20 -7.81
N THR A 154 1.81 22.32 -9.14
CA THR A 154 2.37 21.40 -10.15
C THR A 154 2.40 22.09 -11.49
N GLY A 155 3.45 21.86 -12.30
CA GLY A 155 3.54 22.40 -13.66
C GLY A 155 3.23 23.90 -13.77
N THR A 156 2.73 24.33 -14.94
CA THR A 156 2.37 25.72 -15.24
C THR A 156 0.88 26.02 -15.05
N ALA A 157 0.03 24.98 -14.90
CA ALA A 157 -1.40 25.10 -14.77
C ALA A 157 -1.87 24.97 -13.31
N ALA A 158 -2.97 25.61 -12.95
CA ALA A 158 -3.66 25.36 -11.69
C ALA A 158 -4.20 23.93 -11.67
N LEU A 159 -4.16 23.29 -10.48
CA LEU A 159 -4.75 21.96 -10.30
C LEU A 159 -6.28 22.00 -10.51
N PRO A 160 -6.86 20.96 -11.12
CA PRO A 160 -8.29 20.89 -11.33
C PRO A 160 -9.06 20.76 -10.01
N ASP A 161 -10.35 21.04 -10.06
CA ASP A 161 -11.25 20.79 -8.92
C ASP A 161 -11.23 19.31 -8.52
N VAL A 162 -11.05 19.03 -7.22
CA VAL A 162 -10.93 17.66 -6.69
C VAL A 162 -12.15 16.80 -7.02
N LYS A 163 -13.35 17.38 -6.89
CA LYS A 163 -14.60 16.67 -7.15
C LYS A 163 -14.69 16.25 -8.62
N GLN A 164 -14.29 17.15 -9.54
CA GLN A 164 -14.26 16.83 -10.97
C GLN A 164 -13.27 15.72 -11.30
N VAL A 165 -12.09 15.70 -10.67
CA VAL A 165 -11.12 14.61 -10.85
C VAL A 165 -11.73 13.28 -10.40
N VAL A 166 -12.29 13.24 -9.19
CA VAL A 166 -12.88 12.01 -8.65
C VAL A 166 -14.03 11.52 -9.53
N GLU A 167 -14.95 12.39 -9.94
CA GLU A 167 -16.14 12.02 -10.68
C GLU A 167 -15.85 11.58 -12.13
N LYS A 168 -14.94 12.27 -12.84
CA LYS A 168 -14.69 11.99 -14.26
C LYS A 168 -13.75 10.82 -14.50
N VAL A 169 -12.70 10.68 -13.68
CA VAL A 169 -11.62 9.74 -14.00
C VAL A 169 -11.41 8.62 -12.97
N LEU A 170 -11.96 8.73 -11.76
CA LEU A 170 -11.76 7.72 -10.71
C LEU A 170 -13.00 6.86 -10.45
N LEU A 171 -14.20 7.45 -10.31
CA LEU A 171 -15.41 6.70 -9.98
C LEU A 171 -15.82 5.72 -11.08
N ARG A 172 -16.23 4.50 -10.65
CA ARG A 172 -16.76 3.49 -11.56
C ARG A 172 -18.18 3.82 -12.01
N GLN A 173 -18.43 3.60 -13.29
CA GLN A 173 -19.78 3.46 -13.82
C GLN A 173 -20.25 2.00 -13.71
N LYS A 174 -19.32 1.07 -13.89
CA LYS A 174 -19.52 -0.37 -13.81
C LYS A 174 -18.31 -1.01 -13.13
N PHE A 175 -18.55 -2.03 -12.30
CA PHE A 175 -17.49 -2.80 -11.68
C PHE A 175 -16.59 -3.47 -12.73
N ILE A 176 -15.29 -3.26 -12.63
CA ILE A 176 -14.28 -3.90 -13.48
C ILE A 176 -13.50 -4.90 -12.61
N PRO A 177 -13.69 -6.20 -12.81
CA PRO A 177 -12.99 -7.21 -12.04
C PRO A 177 -11.49 -7.22 -12.35
N ASP A 178 -10.69 -7.62 -11.36
CA ASP A 178 -9.25 -7.79 -11.54
C ASP A 178 -8.94 -8.98 -12.45
N PRO A 179 -8.24 -8.77 -13.59
CA PRO A 179 -7.94 -9.86 -14.53
C PRO A 179 -6.98 -10.91 -13.97
N GLN A 180 -6.22 -10.58 -12.93
CA GLN A 180 -5.33 -11.52 -12.21
C GLN A 180 -6.12 -12.47 -11.30
N GLY A 181 -7.40 -12.21 -11.08
CA GLY A 181 -8.26 -13.03 -10.24
C GLY A 181 -8.03 -12.82 -8.75
N THR A 182 -7.65 -11.63 -8.32
CA THR A 182 -7.50 -11.29 -6.90
C THR A 182 -8.81 -11.48 -6.15
N SER A 183 -8.75 -12.13 -4.98
CA SER A 183 -9.91 -12.43 -4.14
C SER A 183 -10.17 -11.33 -3.08
N LEU A 184 -11.35 -11.35 -2.46
CA LEU A 184 -11.62 -10.48 -1.30
C LEU A 184 -10.79 -10.86 -0.07
N MET A 185 -10.32 -12.11 0.04
CA MET A 185 -9.34 -12.47 1.08
C MET A 185 -8.07 -11.61 0.97
N PHE A 186 -7.59 -11.37 -0.25
CA PHE A 186 -6.48 -10.46 -0.50
C PHE A 186 -6.83 -9.02 -0.11
N ALA A 187 -7.98 -8.52 -0.54
CA ALA A 187 -8.39 -7.15 -0.28
C ALA A 187 -8.46 -6.82 1.23
N PHE A 188 -9.09 -7.70 2.01
CA PHE A 188 -9.18 -7.52 3.46
C PHE A 188 -7.85 -7.78 4.19
N PHE A 189 -7.01 -8.69 3.68
CA PHE A 189 -5.65 -8.85 4.18
C PHE A 189 -4.83 -7.58 3.99
N ALA A 190 -4.85 -7.00 2.78
CA ALA A 190 -4.16 -5.76 2.49
C ALA A 190 -4.55 -4.64 3.46
N GLN A 191 -5.86 -4.46 3.68
CA GLN A 191 -6.38 -3.45 4.58
C GLN A 191 -5.98 -3.73 6.04
N HIS A 192 -6.15 -4.96 6.52
CA HIS A 192 -5.78 -5.35 7.88
C HIS A 192 -4.27 -5.17 8.13
N PHE A 193 -3.44 -5.71 7.24
CA PHE A 193 -1.98 -5.69 7.36
C PHE A 193 -1.42 -4.27 7.39
N THR A 194 -1.88 -3.40 6.50
CA THR A 194 -1.31 -2.05 6.35
C THR A 194 -1.71 -1.09 7.47
N HIS A 195 -2.81 -1.33 8.16
CA HIS A 195 -3.28 -0.45 9.23
C HIS A 195 -2.39 -0.46 10.48
N GLN A 196 -1.42 -1.36 10.59
CA GLN A 196 -0.42 -1.28 11.65
C GLN A 196 0.60 -0.15 11.45
N PHE A 197 0.81 0.32 10.23
CA PHE A 197 1.79 1.36 9.91
C PHE A 197 1.25 2.53 9.05
N PHE A 198 0.12 2.38 8.38
CA PHE A 198 -0.59 3.49 7.72
C PHE A 198 -1.66 4.05 8.67
N LYS A 199 -1.21 4.73 9.70
CA LYS A 199 -2.07 5.28 10.73
C LYS A 199 -1.82 6.78 10.88
N SER A 200 -2.56 7.58 10.11
CA SER A 200 -2.48 9.03 10.16
C SER A 200 -3.01 9.57 11.49
N ASP A 201 -2.29 10.52 12.08
CA ASP A 201 -2.74 11.26 13.25
C ASP A 201 -3.61 12.44 12.79
N PHE A 202 -4.90 12.21 12.64
CA PHE A 202 -5.84 13.22 12.15
C PHE A 202 -5.95 14.46 13.05
N LYS A 203 -5.54 14.38 14.31
CA LYS A 203 -5.53 15.53 15.23
C LYS A 203 -4.35 16.46 14.92
N LYS A 204 -3.21 15.90 14.50
CA LYS A 204 -2.03 16.68 14.14
C LYS A 204 -1.98 17.06 12.66
N GLY A 205 -2.62 16.29 11.79
CA GLY A 205 -2.67 16.54 10.35
C GLY A 205 -2.16 15.38 9.50
N PRO A 206 -2.28 15.49 8.15
CA PRO A 206 -1.99 14.38 7.22
C PRO A 206 -0.50 14.02 7.13
N ALA A 207 0.40 14.91 7.55
CA ALA A 207 1.83 14.66 7.58
C ALA A 207 2.28 13.75 8.73
N PHE A 208 1.42 13.55 9.73
CA PHE A 208 1.75 12.88 10.98
C PHE A 208 1.19 11.48 11.08
N THR A 209 1.90 10.62 11.81
CA THR A 209 1.47 9.26 12.11
C THR A 209 1.48 9.00 13.61
N SER A 210 0.51 8.21 14.08
CA SER A 210 0.51 7.65 15.43
C SER A 210 1.12 6.24 15.49
N ALA A 211 1.47 5.64 14.36
CA ALA A 211 2.15 4.34 14.27
C ALA A 211 3.67 4.52 14.38
N LEU A 212 4.18 4.73 15.59
CA LEU A 212 5.57 5.09 15.85
C LEU A 212 6.57 3.95 15.62
N GLY A 213 6.11 2.71 15.42
CA GLY A 213 6.95 1.59 15.04
C GLY A 213 7.40 1.60 13.58
N HIS A 214 6.74 2.36 12.72
CA HIS A 214 7.07 2.51 11.29
C HIS A 214 7.32 1.21 10.54
N GLY A 215 6.58 0.16 10.87
CA GLY A 215 6.77 -1.14 10.23
C GLY A 215 5.87 -2.22 10.80
N VAL A 216 6.26 -3.46 10.59
CA VAL A 216 5.52 -4.64 11.05
C VAL A 216 5.84 -4.89 12.53
N ASP A 217 4.98 -4.38 13.40
CA ASP A 217 5.06 -4.52 14.86
C ASP A 217 3.82 -5.19 15.48
N LEU A 218 2.82 -5.50 14.67
CA LEU A 218 1.50 -6.03 15.05
C LEU A 218 0.75 -5.12 16.04
N SER A 219 1.01 -3.82 16.02
CA SER A 219 0.25 -2.86 16.84
C SER A 219 -1.25 -2.86 16.55
N HIS A 220 -1.67 -3.31 15.38
CA HIS A 220 -3.07 -3.53 15.03
C HIS A 220 -3.70 -4.77 15.69
N VAL A 221 -2.90 -5.67 16.25
CA VAL A 221 -3.33 -6.81 17.06
C VAL A 221 -3.24 -6.49 18.55
N TYR A 222 -2.13 -5.92 18.97
CA TYR A 222 -1.80 -5.72 20.39
C TYR A 222 -2.16 -4.34 20.94
N GLY A 223 -2.46 -3.38 20.07
CA GLY A 223 -2.68 -1.98 20.42
C GLY A 223 -1.48 -1.10 20.10
N GLY A 224 -1.74 0.17 19.82
CA GLY A 224 -0.73 1.17 19.44
C GLY A 224 0.05 1.79 20.61
N ASN A 225 -0.33 1.48 21.86
CA ASN A 225 0.33 1.97 23.08
C ASN A 225 0.18 0.96 24.22
N MET A 226 0.93 1.16 25.30
CA MET A 226 0.95 0.23 26.45
C MET A 226 -0.38 0.16 27.20
N ASP A 227 -1.10 1.28 27.35
CA ASP A 227 -2.41 1.27 28.03
C ASP A 227 -3.41 0.37 27.28
N ARG A 228 -3.51 0.52 25.97
CA ARG A 228 -4.37 -0.30 25.13
C ARG A 228 -3.95 -1.77 25.15
N GLN A 229 -2.65 -2.05 25.04
CA GLN A 229 -2.10 -3.40 25.12
C GLN A 229 -2.47 -4.07 26.45
N HIS A 230 -2.29 -3.42 27.59
CA HIS A 230 -2.61 -3.94 28.92
C HIS A 230 -4.11 -4.25 29.05
N LYS A 231 -4.98 -3.40 28.50
CA LYS A 231 -6.44 -3.66 28.52
C LYS A 231 -6.85 -4.86 27.68
N LEU A 232 -6.10 -5.17 26.62
CA LEU A 232 -6.36 -6.31 25.74
C LEU A 232 -5.72 -7.62 26.24
N ARG A 233 -4.70 -7.56 27.07
CA ARG A 233 -4.03 -8.75 27.63
C ARG A 233 -4.86 -9.42 28.72
N LEU A 234 -4.83 -10.75 28.70
CA LEU A 234 -5.46 -11.58 29.74
C LEU A 234 -4.62 -11.65 31.02
N PHE A 235 -3.29 -11.43 30.92
CA PHE A 235 -2.30 -11.59 32.00
C PHE A 235 -2.28 -13.00 32.58
N LYS A 236 -2.53 -13.99 31.73
CA LYS A 236 -2.40 -15.41 32.04
C LYS A 236 -1.83 -16.14 30.83
N ASP A 237 -0.69 -16.79 31.03
CA ASP A 237 0.03 -17.58 30.03
C ASP A 237 0.35 -16.81 28.73
N GLY A 238 0.54 -15.50 28.83
CA GLY A 238 0.86 -14.60 27.70
C GLY A 238 -0.32 -14.27 26.78
N LYS A 239 -1.53 -14.73 27.09
CA LYS A 239 -2.69 -14.65 26.18
C LYS A 239 -3.34 -13.29 26.13
N LEU A 240 -4.04 -13.04 25.02
CA LEU A 240 -4.98 -11.93 24.84
C LEU A 240 -6.37 -12.34 25.35
N LYS A 241 -7.15 -11.35 25.80
CA LYS A 241 -8.56 -11.51 26.18
C LYS A 241 -9.41 -11.94 25.00
N TYR A 242 -10.39 -12.77 25.25
CA TYR A 242 -11.34 -13.29 24.27
C TYR A 242 -12.68 -13.61 24.93
N GLN A 243 -13.68 -13.83 24.10
CA GLN A 243 -14.96 -14.42 24.52
C GLN A 243 -15.26 -15.67 23.68
N VAL A 244 -16.20 -16.48 24.14
CA VAL A 244 -16.67 -17.66 23.42
C VAL A 244 -18.12 -17.46 23.05
N ILE A 245 -18.44 -17.57 21.76
CA ILE A 245 -19.80 -17.51 21.22
C ILE A 245 -20.00 -18.78 20.40
N ASP A 246 -21.02 -19.57 20.74
CA ASP A 246 -21.36 -20.86 20.10
C ASP A 246 -20.13 -21.81 19.97
N GLY A 247 -19.30 -21.79 21.01
CA GLY A 247 -18.11 -22.63 21.10
C GLY A 247 -16.90 -22.12 20.29
N GLU A 248 -16.99 -20.98 19.60
CA GLU A 248 -15.92 -20.33 18.84
C GLU A 248 -15.34 -19.13 19.60
N VAL A 249 -14.04 -18.89 19.44
CA VAL A 249 -13.33 -17.75 20.06
C VAL A 249 -13.46 -16.50 19.22
N TYR A 250 -13.88 -15.40 19.84
CA TYR A 250 -13.99 -14.07 19.25
C TYR A 250 -13.31 -13.02 20.15
N PRO A 251 -12.99 -11.83 19.63
CA PRO A 251 -12.51 -10.73 20.45
C PRO A 251 -13.49 -10.36 21.56
N PRO A 252 -13.01 -9.80 22.70
CA PRO A 252 -13.87 -9.30 23.76
C PRO A 252 -14.71 -8.11 23.27
N LEU A 253 -15.73 -7.74 24.03
CA LEU A 253 -16.51 -6.54 23.75
C LEU A 253 -15.86 -5.29 24.34
N VAL A 254 -16.14 -4.13 23.75
CA VAL A 254 -15.66 -2.82 24.24
C VAL A 254 -16.00 -2.60 25.71
N LYS A 255 -17.24 -2.95 26.12
CA LYS A 255 -17.71 -2.83 27.52
C LYS A 255 -16.89 -3.64 28.53
N ASP A 256 -16.27 -4.75 28.08
CA ASP A 256 -15.53 -5.66 28.96
C ASP A 256 -14.05 -5.24 29.13
N VAL A 257 -13.49 -4.56 28.14
CA VAL A 257 -12.05 -4.17 28.14
C VAL A 257 -11.80 -2.67 28.16
N GLN A 258 -12.82 -1.86 27.86
CA GLN A 258 -12.78 -0.39 27.92
C GLN A 258 -11.66 0.22 27.06
N VAL A 259 -11.47 -0.30 25.84
CA VAL A 259 -10.60 0.30 24.84
C VAL A 259 -11.45 1.10 23.84
N GLU A 260 -10.90 2.22 23.37
CA GLU A 260 -11.56 3.05 22.36
C GLU A 260 -11.70 2.28 21.04
N MET A 261 -12.91 2.31 20.47
CA MET A 261 -13.22 1.78 19.15
C MET A 261 -14.12 2.78 18.41
N HIS A 262 -13.93 2.91 17.10
CA HIS A 262 -14.67 3.86 16.26
C HIS A 262 -16.01 3.25 15.78
N TYR A 263 -16.91 2.93 16.72
CA TYR A 263 -18.26 2.51 16.39
C TYR A 263 -19.21 3.70 16.39
N PRO A 264 -20.04 3.88 15.34
CA PRO A 264 -21.17 4.80 15.39
C PRO A 264 -22.14 4.46 16.52
N PRO A 265 -22.84 5.47 17.08
CA PRO A 265 -23.73 5.26 18.24
C PRO A 265 -24.85 4.24 18.01
N HIS A 266 -25.31 4.07 16.76
CA HIS A 266 -26.38 3.12 16.40
C HIS A 266 -25.95 1.65 16.36
N VAL A 267 -24.65 1.36 16.43
CA VAL A 267 -24.16 -0.03 16.46
C VAL A 267 -24.48 -0.63 17.81
N PRO A 268 -25.15 -1.81 17.89
CA PRO A 268 -25.46 -2.48 19.15
C PRO A 268 -24.21 -2.85 19.96
N GLU A 269 -24.27 -2.73 21.28
CA GLU A 269 -23.13 -3.01 22.17
C GLU A 269 -22.64 -4.46 22.08
N GLU A 270 -23.56 -5.38 21.79
CA GLU A 270 -23.31 -6.83 21.71
C GLU A 270 -22.42 -7.23 20.52
N ILE A 271 -22.23 -6.33 19.56
CA ILE A 271 -21.36 -6.55 18.40
C ILE A 271 -20.21 -5.55 18.32
N ARG A 272 -20.00 -4.73 19.37
CA ARG A 272 -18.85 -3.83 19.47
C ARG A 272 -17.63 -4.60 19.97
N PHE A 273 -17.04 -5.42 19.10
CA PHE A 273 -15.79 -6.12 19.42
C PHE A 273 -14.63 -5.15 19.58
N ALA A 274 -13.76 -5.45 20.55
CA ALA A 274 -12.56 -4.67 20.86
C ALA A 274 -11.32 -5.43 20.40
N VAL A 275 -10.52 -4.78 19.57
CA VAL A 275 -9.28 -5.31 18.99
C VAL A 275 -8.16 -4.28 19.04
N GLY A 276 -6.98 -4.64 18.58
CA GLY A 276 -5.80 -3.77 18.65
C GLY A 276 -5.94 -2.44 17.92
N HIS A 277 -6.65 -2.40 16.78
CA HIS A 277 -6.87 -1.18 16.02
C HIS A 277 -8.31 -0.69 16.16
N GLU A 278 -8.49 0.57 16.52
CA GLU A 278 -9.78 1.20 16.79
C GLU A 278 -10.76 1.24 15.61
N ALA A 279 -10.26 1.15 14.37
CA ALA A 279 -11.06 1.17 13.15
C ALA A 279 -11.48 -0.22 12.64
N PHE A 280 -11.06 -1.31 13.26
CA PHE A 280 -11.31 -2.66 12.72
C PHE A 280 -12.74 -3.16 12.88
N GLY A 281 -13.61 -2.39 13.53
CA GLY A 281 -15.05 -2.61 13.50
C GLY A 281 -15.73 -2.15 12.20
N LEU A 282 -15.02 -1.50 11.30
CA LEU A 282 -15.58 -0.88 10.08
C LEU A 282 -16.27 -1.88 9.15
N ILE A 283 -15.65 -3.02 8.91
CA ILE A 283 -16.17 -4.07 8.03
C ILE A 283 -15.84 -5.48 8.55
N PRO A 284 -16.72 -6.48 8.30
CA PRO A 284 -16.52 -7.86 8.74
C PRO A 284 -15.22 -8.50 8.29
N GLY A 285 -14.70 -8.15 7.12
CA GLY A 285 -13.42 -8.69 6.63
C GLY A 285 -12.22 -8.31 7.51
N LEU A 286 -12.21 -7.09 8.08
CA LEU A 286 -11.19 -6.67 9.06
C LEU A 286 -11.34 -7.42 10.38
N MET A 287 -12.57 -7.56 10.88
CA MET A 287 -12.84 -8.27 12.13
C MET A 287 -12.55 -9.76 12.00
N MET A 288 -12.77 -10.36 10.84
CA MET A 288 -12.37 -11.73 10.52
C MET A 288 -10.87 -11.94 10.73
N TYR A 289 -10.03 -11.10 10.13
CA TYR A 289 -8.58 -11.20 10.32
C TYR A 289 -8.13 -10.88 11.74
N ALA A 290 -8.74 -9.89 12.39
CA ALA A 290 -8.46 -9.60 13.79
C ALA A 290 -8.76 -10.82 14.69
N THR A 291 -9.84 -11.55 14.41
CA THR A 291 -10.20 -12.79 15.12
C THR A 291 -9.20 -13.90 14.86
N ILE A 292 -8.77 -14.09 13.60
CA ILE A 292 -7.79 -15.12 13.23
C ILE A 292 -6.44 -14.86 13.94
N TRP A 293 -5.93 -13.63 13.94
CA TRP A 293 -4.67 -13.30 14.60
C TRP A 293 -4.76 -13.37 16.13
N LEU A 294 -5.90 -13.02 16.72
CA LEU A 294 -6.16 -13.25 18.15
C LEU A 294 -6.03 -14.73 18.51
N ARG A 295 -6.69 -15.60 17.73
CA ARG A 295 -6.65 -17.06 17.92
C ARG A 295 -5.24 -17.59 17.74
N GLU A 296 -4.50 -17.12 16.73
CA GLU A 296 -3.11 -17.53 16.48
C GLU A 296 -2.19 -17.14 17.64
N HIS A 297 -2.30 -15.90 18.15
CA HIS A 297 -1.53 -15.49 19.32
C HIS A 297 -1.76 -16.44 20.50
N ASN A 298 -3.02 -16.71 20.84
CA ASN A 298 -3.35 -17.55 21.97
C ASN A 298 -2.92 -19.02 21.74
N ARG A 299 -3.02 -19.52 20.51
CA ARG A 299 -2.54 -20.87 20.14
C ARG A 299 -1.02 -20.99 20.31
N VAL A 300 -0.25 -20.00 19.82
CA VAL A 300 1.21 -20.00 19.93
C VAL A 300 1.64 -19.84 21.39
N CYS A 301 0.95 -19.03 22.20
CA CYS A 301 1.16 -18.96 23.63
C CYS A 301 1.05 -20.33 24.31
N ASP A 302 0.02 -21.13 23.96
CA ASP A 302 -0.15 -22.47 24.51
C ASP A 302 1.01 -23.40 24.14
N ILE A 303 1.51 -23.32 22.91
CA ILE A 303 2.68 -24.10 22.47
C ILE A 303 3.93 -23.66 23.25
N MET A 304 4.17 -22.34 23.35
CA MET A 304 5.33 -21.83 24.09
C MET A 304 5.27 -22.18 25.59
N LYS A 305 4.10 -22.21 26.18
CA LYS A 305 3.93 -22.64 27.59
C LYS A 305 4.24 -24.12 27.78
N GLN A 306 3.93 -24.97 26.80
CA GLN A 306 4.28 -26.39 26.82
C GLN A 306 5.81 -26.58 26.68
N GLU A 307 6.46 -25.83 25.77
CA GLU A 307 7.90 -25.88 25.57
C GLU A 307 8.69 -25.29 26.76
N HIS A 308 8.12 -24.27 27.43
CA HIS A 308 8.74 -23.52 28.52
C HIS A 308 7.78 -23.36 29.70
N PRO A 309 7.56 -24.43 30.50
CA PRO A 309 6.59 -24.39 31.62
C PRO A 309 6.95 -23.38 32.72
N ASP A 310 8.21 -23.01 32.84
CA ASP A 310 8.75 -22.05 33.78
C ASP A 310 8.64 -20.58 33.38
N TRP A 311 8.27 -20.30 32.11
CA TRP A 311 8.14 -18.92 31.67
C TRP A 311 6.91 -18.24 32.26
N ASP A 312 7.11 -16.97 32.65
CA ASP A 312 6.04 -16.12 33.13
C ASP A 312 5.15 -15.58 31.98
N ASP A 313 4.07 -14.93 32.34
CA ASP A 313 3.11 -14.34 31.41
C ASP A 313 3.76 -13.33 30.44
N GLU A 314 4.65 -12.47 30.96
CA GLU A 314 5.29 -11.43 30.15
C GLU A 314 6.21 -12.02 29.09
N ARG A 315 7.03 -12.99 29.46
CA ARG A 315 7.94 -13.64 28.52
C ARG A 315 7.20 -14.42 27.44
N LEU A 316 6.15 -15.12 27.81
CA LEU A 316 5.27 -15.82 26.85
C LEU A 316 4.64 -14.83 25.87
N PHE A 317 4.10 -13.72 26.37
CA PHE A 317 3.49 -12.68 25.53
C PHE A 317 4.50 -12.07 24.55
N GLN A 318 5.64 -11.59 25.02
CA GLN A 318 6.64 -10.92 24.20
C GLN A 318 7.27 -11.85 23.16
N THR A 319 7.59 -13.08 23.54
CA THR A 319 8.15 -14.07 22.62
C THR A 319 7.13 -14.45 21.54
N THR A 320 5.87 -14.67 21.90
CA THR A 320 4.81 -14.96 20.95
C THR A 320 4.59 -13.81 19.98
N ARG A 321 4.67 -12.55 20.45
CA ARG A 321 4.59 -11.38 19.55
C ARG A 321 5.68 -11.40 18.49
N LEU A 322 6.92 -11.72 18.85
CA LEU A 322 8.03 -11.83 17.90
C LEU A 322 7.79 -12.94 16.87
N ILE A 323 7.27 -14.09 17.31
CA ILE A 323 6.90 -15.19 16.41
C ILE A 323 5.85 -14.74 15.40
N LEU A 324 4.78 -14.06 15.85
CA LEU A 324 3.71 -13.59 14.95
C LEU A 324 4.19 -12.47 14.00
N ILE A 325 5.12 -11.62 14.42
CA ILE A 325 5.79 -10.68 13.51
C ILE A 325 6.48 -11.44 12.38
N GLY A 326 7.23 -12.49 12.71
CA GLY A 326 7.90 -13.35 11.73
C GLY A 326 6.92 -14.07 10.79
N GLU A 327 5.84 -14.65 11.33
CA GLU A 327 4.77 -15.27 10.52
C GLU A 327 4.16 -14.27 9.55
N THR A 328 3.89 -13.05 10.02
CA THR A 328 3.32 -11.97 9.18
C THR A 328 4.23 -11.65 8.01
N ILE A 329 5.52 -11.42 8.24
CA ILE A 329 6.49 -11.10 7.18
C ILE A 329 6.61 -12.27 6.19
N LYS A 330 6.65 -13.50 6.68
CA LYS A 330 6.68 -14.72 5.87
C LYS A 330 5.49 -14.81 4.93
N ILE A 331 4.27 -14.68 5.47
CA ILE A 331 3.03 -14.73 4.70
C ILE A 331 2.97 -13.58 3.69
N VAL A 332 3.39 -12.38 4.09
CA VAL A 332 3.38 -11.22 3.19
C VAL A 332 4.31 -11.43 2.00
N ILE A 333 5.53 -11.91 2.19
CA ILE A 333 6.48 -12.10 1.08
C ILE A 333 6.06 -13.30 0.22
N GLU A 334 5.77 -14.46 0.81
CA GLU A 334 5.64 -15.72 0.07
C GLU A 334 4.21 -16.00 -0.45
N ASP A 335 3.18 -15.42 0.16
CA ASP A 335 1.79 -15.58 -0.29
C ASP A 335 1.23 -14.29 -0.90
N TYR A 336 1.30 -13.18 -0.17
CA TYR A 336 0.66 -11.92 -0.55
C TYR A 336 1.37 -11.22 -1.72
N VAL A 337 2.67 -10.93 -1.57
CA VAL A 337 3.48 -10.31 -2.64
C VAL A 337 3.65 -11.28 -3.82
N GLN A 338 3.74 -12.58 -3.55
CA GLN A 338 3.76 -13.62 -4.59
C GLN A 338 2.52 -13.53 -5.49
N HIS A 339 1.31 -13.48 -4.91
CA HIS A 339 0.07 -13.31 -5.67
C HIS A 339 0.07 -11.98 -6.43
N LEU A 340 0.37 -10.89 -5.75
CA LEU A 340 0.38 -9.53 -6.29
C LEU A 340 1.30 -9.39 -7.51
N SER A 341 2.48 -10.02 -7.46
CA SER A 341 3.47 -9.95 -8.53
C SER A 341 3.05 -10.70 -9.78
N GLY A 342 2.34 -11.81 -9.64
CA GLY A 342 2.06 -12.74 -10.73
C GLY A 342 3.30 -13.44 -11.26
N TYR A 343 4.44 -13.38 -10.57
CA TYR A 343 5.71 -13.90 -11.02
C TYR A 343 5.81 -15.42 -10.89
N HIS A 344 6.49 -16.05 -11.86
CA HIS A 344 6.85 -17.47 -11.79
C HIS A 344 8.05 -17.72 -10.87
N LEU A 345 8.91 -16.73 -10.63
CA LEU A 345 9.92 -16.79 -9.57
C LEU A 345 9.19 -16.92 -8.22
N LYS A 346 9.47 -18.01 -7.48
CA LYS A 346 8.95 -18.19 -6.12
C LYS A 346 9.73 -17.32 -5.14
N LEU A 347 9.06 -16.30 -4.62
CA LEU A 347 9.62 -15.41 -3.61
C LEU A 347 9.95 -16.19 -2.34
N LYS A 348 10.93 -15.72 -1.58
CA LYS A 348 11.42 -16.38 -0.36
C LYS A 348 11.69 -15.34 0.71
N PHE A 349 11.18 -15.56 1.91
CA PHE A 349 11.56 -14.83 3.11
C PHE A 349 12.71 -15.56 3.78
N ASP A 350 13.90 -14.98 3.69
CA ASP A 350 15.11 -15.51 4.27
C ASP A 350 16.08 -14.36 4.62
N PRO A 351 16.09 -13.91 5.88
CA PRO A 351 16.98 -12.84 6.33
C PRO A 351 18.46 -13.09 6.09
N GLU A 352 18.91 -14.35 6.11
CA GLU A 352 20.32 -14.71 5.91
C GLU A 352 20.84 -14.29 4.53
N LEU A 353 19.95 -14.11 3.55
CA LEU A 353 20.33 -13.61 2.22
C LEU A 353 20.98 -12.23 2.25
N LEU A 354 20.73 -11.44 3.29
CA LEU A 354 21.23 -10.06 3.43
C LEU A 354 22.39 -9.92 4.41
N PHE A 355 22.81 -10.98 5.12
CA PHE A 355 23.86 -10.89 6.16
C PHE A 355 25.24 -10.49 5.62
N SER A 356 25.51 -10.79 4.34
CA SER A 356 26.73 -10.37 3.66
C SER A 356 26.64 -8.97 3.04
N GLU A 357 25.47 -8.34 3.08
CA GLU A 357 25.19 -7.06 2.43
C GLU A 357 25.22 -5.90 3.43
N ARG A 358 25.51 -4.70 2.93
CA ARG A 358 25.34 -3.47 3.72
C ARG A 358 23.87 -3.11 3.76
N PHE A 359 23.14 -3.65 4.73
CA PHE A 359 21.71 -3.42 4.88
C PHE A 359 21.41 -2.81 6.26
N GLN A 360 20.53 -1.80 6.30
CA GLN A 360 20.11 -1.13 7.54
C GLN A 360 18.78 -1.72 8.02
N TYR A 361 18.79 -2.31 9.22
CA TYR A 361 17.61 -2.91 9.85
C TYR A 361 16.80 -1.84 10.59
N GLN A 362 16.35 -0.86 9.85
CA GLN A 362 15.45 0.22 10.27
C GLN A 362 14.53 0.59 9.12
N ASN A 363 13.40 1.19 9.44
CA ASN A 363 12.44 1.66 8.44
C ASN A 363 11.70 2.91 8.91
N ARG A 364 11.30 3.73 7.97
CA ARG A 364 10.39 4.86 8.17
C ARG A 364 9.35 4.84 7.06
N ILE A 365 8.10 4.91 7.45
CA ILE A 365 6.99 4.92 6.48
C ILE A 365 6.92 6.26 5.79
N ALA A 366 6.96 6.24 4.45
CA ALA A 366 6.80 7.43 3.64
C ALA A 366 5.32 7.77 3.42
N SER A 367 4.99 9.07 3.40
CA SER A 367 3.65 9.55 3.03
C SER A 367 3.21 9.04 1.67
N GLU A 368 4.13 9.01 0.70
CA GLU A 368 3.86 8.52 -0.65
C GLU A 368 3.49 7.04 -0.66
N PHE A 369 4.08 6.24 0.23
CA PHE A 369 3.72 4.83 0.38
C PHE A 369 2.31 4.66 0.95
N ASN A 370 1.94 5.47 1.94
CA ASN A 370 0.56 5.52 2.44
C ASN A 370 -0.42 5.90 1.32
N THR A 371 -0.13 6.94 0.54
CA THR A 371 -0.97 7.37 -0.58
C THR A 371 -1.10 6.29 -1.65
N LEU A 372 0.00 5.63 -2.00
CA LEU A 372 0.05 4.55 -2.99
C LEU A 372 -0.84 3.36 -2.61
N TYR A 373 -0.96 3.05 -1.33
CA TYR A 373 -1.68 1.88 -0.82
C TYR A 373 -3.20 2.08 -0.67
N HIS A 374 -3.75 3.18 -1.14
CA HIS A 374 -5.20 3.39 -1.15
C HIS A 374 -5.86 2.63 -2.33
N TRP A 375 -6.02 1.34 -2.15
CA TRP A 375 -6.52 0.41 -3.16
C TRP A 375 -8.04 0.17 -3.06
N HIS A 376 -8.80 1.23 -2.82
CA HIS A 376 -10.25 1.17 -2.73
C HIS A 376 -10.96 0.57 -3.97
N PRO A 377 -10.40 0.63 -5.20
CA PRO A 377 -11.00 -0.07 -6.33
C PRO A 377 -11.10 -1.59 -6.19
N LEU A 378 -10.36 -2.22 -5.26
CA LEU A 378 -10.52 -3.64 -4.93
C LEU A 378 -11.93 -3.98 -4.44
N MET A 379 -12.62 -3.04 -3.76
CA MET A 379 -13.92 -3.30 -3.17
C MET A 379 -15.01 -3.47 -4.23
N PRO A 380 -15.78 -4.58 -4.18
CA PRO A 380 -16.91 -4.82 -5.09
C PRO A 380 -18.12 -3.95 -4.70
N ASP A 381 -19.18 -3.99 -5.48
CA ASP A 381 -20.42 -3.27 -5.18
C ASP A 381 -21.28 -3.99 -4.13
N THR A 382 -21.13 -5.31 -4.03
CA THR A 382 -21.80 -6.16 -3.03
C THR A 382 -20.85 -7.25 -2.52
N PHE A 383 -21.16 -7.79 -1.35
CA PHE A 383 -20.39 -8.85 -0.71
C PHE A 383 -21.24 -10.11 -0.61
N GLN A 384 -20.79 -11.21 -1.21
CA GLN A 384 -21.48 -12.49 -1.16
C GLN A 384 -20.86 -13.38 -0.08
N ILE A 385 -21.69 -13.79 0.90
CA ILE A 385 -21.29 -14.70 1.95
C ILE A 385 -22.27 -15.88 1.93
N GLN A 386 -21.80 -17.07 1.56
CA GLN A 386 -22.65 -18.22 1.28
C GLN A 386 -23.75 -17.88 0.27
N HIS A 387 -25.02 -17.93 0.68
CA HIS A 387 -26.18 -17.62 -0.15
C HIS A 387 -26.73 -16.20 0.06
N GLN A 388 -26.10 -15.40 0.94
CA GLN A 388 -26.54 -14.05 1.25
C GLN A 388 -25.66 -13.02 0.54
N VAL A 389 -26.32 -11.96 0.06
CA VAL A 389 -25.65 -10.82 -0.60
C VAL A 389 -25.88 -9.57 0.24
N TYR A 390 -24.80 -8.92 0.62
CA TYR A 390 -24.80 -7.71 1.42
C TYR A 390 -24.41 -6.50 0.57
N THR A 391 -25.17 -5.42 0.66
CA THR A 391 -24.79 -4.11 0.13
C THR A 391 -23.78 -3.45 1.04
N HIS A 392 -23.09 -2.39 0.58
CA HIS A 392 -22.16 -1.62 1.42
C HIS A 392 -22.81 -1.14 2.74
N PRO A 393 -24.00 -0.51 2.74
CA PRO A 393 -24.64 -0.11 4.00
C PRO A 393 -24.96 -1.26 4.97
N GLN A 394 -25.29 -2.44 4.45
CA GLN A 394 -25.55 -3.63 5.27
C GLN A 394 -24.27 -4.26 5.82
N PHE A 395 -23.13 -4.01 5.17
CA PHE A 395 -21.84 -4.57 5.52
C PHE A 395 -21.06 -3.69 6.51
N LEU A 396 -21.22 -2.35 6.42
CA LEU A 396 -20.53 -1.40 7.28
C LEU A 396 -20.95 -1.55 8.75
N PHE A 397 -19.95 -1.65 9.64
CA PHE A 397 -20.09 -1.77 11.09
C PHE A 397 -20.94 -2.96 11.56
N ASN A 398 -21.19 -3.93 10.70
CA ASN A 398 -22.04 -5.08 10.98
C ASN A 398 -21.22 -6.31 11.36
N ASN A 399 -20.66 -6.31 12.57
CA ASN A 399 -19.90 -7.45 13.10
C ASN A 399 -20.77 -8.68 13.41
N SER A 400 -22.10 -8.56 13.41
CA SER A 400 -22.99 -9.73 13.54
C SER A 400 -22.77 -10.73 12.40
N ILE A 401 -22.36 -10.25 11.20
CA ILE A 401 -22.01 -11.10 10.07
C ILE A 401 -20.90 -12.10 10.44
N VAL A 402 -19.93 -11.67 11.28
CA VAL A 402 -18.78 -12.50 11.66
C VAL A 402 -19.23 -13.69 12.52
N THR A 403 -20.13 -13.46 13.47
CA THR A 403 -20.63 -14.52 14.36
C THR A 403 -21.74 -15.37 13.72
N GLN A 404 -22.60 -14.77 12.90
CA GLN A 404 -23.69 -15.49 12.21
C GLN A 404 -23.16 -16.51 11.19
N HIS A 405 -22.16 -16.13 10.40
CA HIS A 405 -21.59 -17.01 9.38
C HIS A 405 -20.42 -17.84 9.91
N GLY A 406 -19.71 -17.34 10.92
CA GLY A 406 -18.48 -17.92 11.42
C GLY A 406 -17.26 -17.70 10.49
N ILE A 407 -16.07 -17.77 11.07
CA ILE A 407 -14.80 -17.46 10.35
C ILE A 407 -14.61 -18.37 9.14
N SER A 408 -14.91 -19.66 9.25
CA SER A 408 -14.73 -20.64 8.16
C SER A 408 -15.52 -20.27 6.90
N ASN A 409 -16.79 -19.89 7.06
CA ASN A 409 -17.65 -19.53 5.92
C ASN A 409 -17.29 -18.18 5.32
N LEU A 410 -16.84 -17.22 6.14
CA LEU A 410 -16.32 -15.93 5.64
C LEU A 410 -15.09 -16.15 4.78
N VAL A 411 -14.11 -16.92 5.27
CA VAL A 411 -12.90 -17.25 4.52
C VAL A 411 -13.21 -17.93 3.19
N ALA A 412 -14.10 -18.95 3.22
CA ALA A 412 -14.51 -19.67 2.01
C ALA A 412 -15.19 -18.74 0.99
N SER A 413 -16.06 -17.85 1.46
CA SER A 413 -16.80 -16.92 0.58
C SER A 413 -15.88 -15.86 -0.01
N PHE A 414 -15.02 -15.24 0.80
CA PHE A 414 -14.10 -14.21 0.34
C PHE A 414 -12.97 -14.76 -0.53
N SER A 415 -12.59 -16.05 -0.37
CA SER A 415 -11.64 -16.70 -1.29
C SER A 415 -12.20 -16.93 -2.69
N LYS A 416 -13.52 -16.93 -2.85
CA LYS A 416 -14.21 -17.20 -4.13
C LYS A 416 -14.71 -15.93 -4.83
N GLN A 417 -14.80 -14.80 -4.14
CA GLN A 417 -15.29 -13.55 -4.72
C GLN A 417 -14.14 -12.72 -5.27
N GLN A 418 -14.23 -12.34 -6.55
CA GLN A 418 -13.24 -11.54 -7.26
C GLN A 418 -13.30 -10.07 -6.84
N ALA A 419 -12.14 -9.51 -6.54
CA ALA A 419 -11.95 -8.08 -6.27
C ALA A 419 -11.88 -7.25 -7.55
N GLY A 420 -11.99 -5.93 -7.43
CA GLY A 420 -11.90 -5.01 -8.54
C GLY A 420 -10.46 -4.74 -8.99
N ARG A 421 -10.30 -4.32 -10.25
CA ARG A 421 -9.04 -3.86 -10.83
C ARG A 421 -8.66 -2.50 -10.23
N ILE A 422 -7.42 -2.31 -9.82
CA ILE A 422 -6.96 -1.06 -9.19
C ILE A 422 -6.59 -0.01 -10.24
N SER A 423 -5.75 -0.34 -11.22
CA SER A 423 -5.27 0.59 -12.25
C SER A 423 -6.18 0.64 -13.48
N GLY A 424 -6.02 1.66 -14.32
CA GLY A 424 -6.80 1.86 -15.54
C GLY A 424 -8.01 2.77 -15.39
N GLY A 425 -8.14 3.44 -14.23
CA GLY A 425 -9.16 4.44 -13.94
C GLY A 425 -10.58 3.89 -13.82
N ARG A 426 -11.51 4.76 -13.43
CA ARG A 426 -12.98 4.54 -13.45
C ARG A 426 -13.44 3.24 -12.79
N ASN A 427 -12.77 2.83 -11.68
CA ASN A 427 -13.17 1.64 -10.94
C ASN A 427 -13.29 1.86 -9.42
N LEU A 428 -13.34 3.10 -8.97
CA LEU A 428 -13.52 3.45 -7.57
C LEU A 428 -15.00 3.37 -7.19
N PRO A 429 -15.40 2.62 -6.13
CA PRO A 429 -16.81 2.55 -5.72
C PRO A 429 -17.33 3.90 -5.23
N ALA A 430 -18.58 4.21 -5.55
CA ALA A 430 -19.22 5.48 -5.19
C ALA A 430 -19.22 5.75 -3.68
N GLY A 431 -19.31 4.70 -2.84
CA GLY A 431 -19.30 4.81 -1.38
C GLY A 431 -18.02 5.39 -0.79
N VAL A 432 -16.90 5.38 -1.51
CA VAL A 432 -15.61 5.94 -1.06
C VAL A 432 -15.24 7.26 -1.74
N ARG A 433 -16.19 7.90 -2.44
CA ARG A 433 -16.00 9.21 -3.08
C ARG A 433 -15.37 10.24 -2.15
N GLY A 434 -15.91 10.38 -0.94
CA GLY A 434 -15.41 11.33 0.06
C GLY A 434 -13.98 11.03 0.52
N MET A 435 -13.61 9.75 0.62
CA MET A 435 -12.25 9.35 0.96
C MET A 435 -11.27 9.71 -0.17
N ALA A 436 -11.62 9.45 -1.42
CA ALA A 436 -10.79 9.81 -2.58
C ALA A 436 -10.56 11.33 -2.66
N SER A 437 -11.59 12.13 -2.41
CA SER A 437 -11.46 13.60 -2.34
C SER A 437 -10.47 14.02 -1.25
N LYS A 438 -10.58 13.45 -0.05
CA LYS A 438 -9.65 13.75 1.05
C LYS A 438 -8.20 13.35 0.75
N ILE A 439 -7.98 12.23 0.05
CA ILE A 439 -6.63 11.81 -0.35
C ILE A 439 -6.00 12.86 -1.28
N LEU A 440 -6.76 13.36 -2.25
CA LEU A 440 -6.29 14.43 -3.16
C LEU A 440 -6.05 15.75 -2.41
N GLU A 441 -6.98 16.17 -1.56
CA GLU A 441 -6.83 17.38 -0.75
C GLU A 441 -5.59 17.32 0.14
N HIS A 442 -5.38 16.20 0.85
CA HIS A 442 -4.19 15.99 1.70
C HIS A 442 -2.90 15.95 0.89
N SER A 443 -2.91 15.34 -0.30
CA SER A 443 -1.75 15.32 -1.20
C SER A 443 -1.35 16.73 -1.63
N ARG A 444 -2.32 17.60 -1.89
CA ARG A 444 -2.11 19.02 -2.21
C ARG A 444 -1.61 19.82 -1.01
N GLU A 445 -2.18 19.58 0.17
CA GLU A 445 -1.73 20.19 1.43
C GLU A 445 -0.27 19.81 1.73
N MET A 446 0.09 18.55 1.54
CA MET A 446 1.46 18.05 1.71
C MET A 446 2.40 18.41 0.56
N ARG A 447 1.93 19.15 -0.44
CA ARG A 447 2.74 19.64 -1.55
C ARG A 447 3.49 18.53 -2.30
N TYR A 448 2.80 17.45 -2.64
CA TYR A 448 3.40 16.39 -3.45
C TYR A 448 3.83 16.91 -4.82
N GLN A 449 4.95 16.39 -5.28
CA GLN A 449 5.39 16.59 -6.67
C GLN A 449 4.53 15.78 -7.63
N SER A 450 4.67 16.01 -8.93
CA SER A 450 3.85 15.37 -9.95
C SER A 450 4.11 13.86 -10.07
N PHE A 451 3.15 13.14 -10.64
CA PHE A 451 3.28 11.72 -10.96
C PHE A 451 4.55 11.42 -11.77
N ASN A 452 4.84 12.22 -12.80
CA ASN A 452 6.06 12.09 -13.59
C ASN A 452 7.35 12.37 -12.80
N ALA A 453 7.33 13.24 -11.79
CA ALA A 453 8.46 13.46 -10.91
C ALA A 453 8.77 12.19 -10.08
N TYR A 454 7.74 11.52 -9.56
CA TYR A 454 7.92 10.25 -8.87
C TYR A 454 8.39 9.13 -9.80
N ARG A 455 7.89 9.06 -11.05
CA ARG A 455 8.40 8.11 -12.04
C ARG A 455 9.92 8.28 -12.23
N LYS A 456 10.39 9.51 -12.44
CA LYS A 456 11.82 9.83 -12.55
C LYS A 456 12.59 9.43 -11.29
N ARG A 457 12.03 9.72 -10.09
CA ARG A 457 12.67 9.37 -8.80
C ARG A 457 12.90 7.85 -8.65
N PHE A 458 12.03 7.04 -9.19
CA PHE A 458 12.13 5.57 -9.19
C PHE A 458 12.70 5.00 -10.49
N ASN A 459 13.46 5.79 -11.24
CA ASN A 459 14.16 5.39 -12.47
C ASN A 459 13.25 4.89 -13.60
N MET A 460 12.03 5.39 -13.67
CA MET A 460 11.11 5.17 -14.77
C MET A 460 11.10 6.38 -15.72
N GLN A 461 10.83 6.13 -17.01
CA GLN A 461 10.63 7.20 -17.96
C GLN A 461 9.32 7.94 -17.68
N PRO A 462 9.31 9.28 -17.70
CA PRO A 462 8.07 10.04 -17.59
C PRO A 462 7.17 9.79 -18.79
N TYR A 463 5.86 9.76 -18.59
CA TYR A 463 4.91 9.74 -19.68
C TYR A 463 4.91 11.07 -20.46
N ARG A 464 4.80 10.99 -21.78
CA ARG A 464 4.85 12.14 -22.68
C ARG A 464 3.46 12.63 -23.11
N SER A 465 2.45 11.78 -22.94
CA SER A 465 1.06 12.11 -23.24
C SER A 465 0.09 11.37 -22.33
N PHE A 466 -1.15 11.85 -22.28
CA PHE A 466 -2.22 11.18 -21.54
C PHE A 466 -2.59 9.82 -22.16
N GLU A 467 -2.47 9.66 -23.49
CA GLU A 467 -2.67 8.40 -24.18
C GLU A 467 -1.61 7.36 -23.81
N GLU A 468 -0.36 7.80 -23.68
CA GLU A 468 0.71 6.91 -23.23
C GLU A 468 0.49 6.47 -21.77
N LEU A 469 0.00 7.37 -20.91
CA LEU A 469 -0.32 7.11 -19.50
C LEU A 469 -1.46 6.10 -19.36
N THR A 470 -2.57 6.32 -20.02
CA THR A 470 -3.82 5.57 -19.79
C THR A 470 -4.01 4.37 -20.71
N GLY A 471 -3.48 4.43 -21.93
CA GLY A 471 -3.80 3.47 -22.98
C GLY A 471 -5.27 3.54 -23.46
N ASP A 472 -6.06 4.50 -22.97
CA ASP A 472 -7.49 4.70 -23.24
C ASP A 472 -7.71 6.13 -23.74
N LYS A 473 -8.30 6.28 -24.95
CA LYS A 473 -8.47 7.58 -25.60
C LYS A 473 -9.47 8.49 -24.88
N GLU A 474 -10.54 7.93 -24.35
CA GLU A 474 -11.60 8.68 -23.68
C GLU A 474 -11.10 9.18 -22.31
N LEU A 475 -10.49 8.29 -21.52
CA LEU A 475 -9.88 8.66 -20.24
C LEU A 475 -8.75 9.68 -20.44
N ALA A 476 -7.93 9.54 -21.50
CA ALA A 476 -6.90 10.51 -21.86
C ALA A 476 -7.47 11.89 -22.19
N ALA A 477 -8.59 11.95 -22.91
CA ALA A 477 -9.27 13.20 -23.24
C ALA A 477 -9.82 13.90 -21.99
N ASP A 478 -10.43 13.15 -21.06
CA ASP A 478 -10.90 13.69 -19.79
C ASP A 478 -9.76 14.21 -18.92
N LEU A 479 -8.67 13.47 -18.80
CA LEU A 479 -7.47 13.94 -18.09
C LEU A 479 -6.87 15.20 -18.72
N ARG A 480 -6.85 15.28 -20.05
CA ARG A 480 -6.38 16.50 -20.75
C ARG A 480 -7.28 17.69 -20.43
N SER A 481 -8.59 17.49 -20.40
CA SER A 481 -9.53 18.56 -20.05
C SER A 481 -9.37 19.07 -18.62
N LEU A 482 -8.91 18.20 -17.70
CA LEU A 482 -8.73 18.50 -16.29
C LEU A 482 -7.33 19.12 -16.00
N TYR A 483 -6.26 18.49 -16.49
CA TYR A 483 -4.88 18.84 -16.12
C TYR A 483 -4.15 19.68 -17.17
N GLY A 484 -4.57 19.66 -18.43
CA GLY A 484 -3.93 20.39 -19.53
C GLY A 484 -2.58 19.79 -19.96
N ASP A 485 -1.71 19.45 -19.01
CA ASP A 485 -0.38 18.87 -19.23
C ASP A 485 -0.22 17.57 -18.43
N VAL A 486 0.33 16.52 -19.05
CA VAL A 486 0.61 15.23 -18.42
C VAL A 486 1.58 15.35 -17.23
N ASN A 487 2.47 16.34 -17.24
CA ASN A 487 3.38 16.64 -16.13
C ASN A 487 2.69 17.28 -14.92
N SER A 488 1.44 17.70 -15.05
CA SER A 488 0.63 18.24 -13.94
C SER A 488 -0.19 17.18 -13.23
N VAL A 489 -0.23 15.93 -13.71
CA VAL A 489 -0.98 14.84 -13.10
C VAL A 489 -0.45 14.56 -11.69
N GLU A 490 -1.37 14.51 -10.73
CA GLU A 490 -1.08 14.24 -9.32
C GLU A 490 -0.73 12.77 -9.09
N LEU A 491 0.07 12.46 -8.05
CA LEU A 491 0.51 11.10 -7.73
C LEU A 491 -0.66 10.12 -7.61
N TYR A 492 -1.65 10.42 -6.78
CA TYR A 492 -2.78 9.51 -6.54
C TYR A 492 -3.61 9.26 -7.80
N THR A 493 -3.93 10.33 -8.53
CA THR A 493 -4.63 10.21 -9.82
C THR A 493 -3.83 9.37 -10.79
N GLY A 494 -2.54 9.67 -10.97
CA GLY A 494 -1.65 8.94 -11.88
C GLY A 494 -1.60 7.44 -11.58
N LEU A 495 -1.45 7.07 -10.31
CA LEU A 495 -1.42 5.66 -9.87
C LEU A 495 -2.69 4.88 -10.23
N LEU A 496 -3.87 5.53 -10.14
CA LEU A 496 -5.15 4.88 -10.42
C LEU A 496 -5.52 4.86 -11.90
N VAL A 497 -5.14 5.90 -12.69
CA VAL A 497 -5.48 5.98 -14.11
C VAL A 497 -4.44 5.33 -15.03
N GLU A 498 -3.24 5.05 -14.53
CA GLU A 498 -2.18 4.40 -15.29
C GLU A 498 -2.68 3.08 -15.88
N LYS A 499 -2.36 2.84 -17.15
CA LYS A 499 -2.68 1.56 -17.82
C LYS A 499 -2.15 0.39 -17.00
N PRO A 500 -2.97 -0.64 -16.73
CA PRO A 500 -2.49 -1.83 -16.06
C PRO A 500 -1.49 -2.56 -16.97
N ARG A 501 -0.54 -3.26 -16.35
CA ARG A 501 0.30 -4.22 -17.06
C ARG A 501 -0.55 -5.40 -17.51
N HIS A 502 -0.10 -6.09 -18.55
CA HIS A 502 -0.85 -7.24 -19.08
C HIS A 502 -1.16 -8.27 -17.98
N ASN A 503 -2.43 -8.64 -17.85
CA ASN A 503 -2.95 -9.56 -16.83
C ASN A 503 -2.52 -9.23 -15.39
N ALA A 504 -2.39 -7.95 -15.05
CA ALA A 504 -1.98 -7.50 -13.73
C ALA A 504 -3.00 -6.54 -13.12
N VAL A 505 -3.07 -6.53 -11.80
CA VAL A 505 -3.93 -5.63 -11.01
C VAL A 505 -3.40 -4.20 -11.02
N PHE A 506 -2.08 -4.02 -11.25
CA PHE A 506 -1.38 -2.74 -11.17
C PHE A 506 -0.80 -2.27 -12.50
N GLY A 507 -0.60 -0.95 -12.59
CA GLY A 507 0.29 -0.33 -13.53
C GLY A 507 1.77 -0.47 -13.14
N GLU A 508 2.66 0.04 -14.00
CA GLU A 508 4.10 -0.02 -13.78
C GLU A 508 4.53 0.77 -12.54
N THR A 509 4.02 2.00 -12.38
CA THR A 509 4.44 2.90 -11.29
C THR A 509 4.06 2.35 -9.92
N MET A 510 2.88 1.77 -9.77
CA MET A 510 2.44 1.15 -8.52
C MET A 510 3.44 0.09 -8.02
N VAL A 511 3.97 -0.72 -8.93
CA VAL A 511 4.93 -1.78 -8.59
C VAL A 511 6.34 -1.23 -8.36
N GLU A 512 6.81 -0.36 -9.26
CA GLU A 512 8.19 0.15 -9.18
C GLU A 512 8.40 1.11 -8.00
N MET A 513 7.35 1.74 -7.50
CA MET A 513 7.36 2.50 -6.24
C MET A 513 7.05 1.62 -5.03
N GLY A 514 6.02 0.78 -5.13
CA GLY A 514 5.52 -0.01 -4.00
C GLY A 514 6.49 -1.09 -3.54
N ALA A 515 7.15 -1.80 -4.46
CA ALA A 515 8.08 -2.87 -4.11
C ALA A 515 9.28 -2.39 -3.28
N PRO A 516 9.96 -1.27 -3.61
CA PRO A 516 11.02 -0.71 -2.77
C PRO A 516 10.57 -0.44 -1.32
N TYR A 517 9.45 0.25 -1.14
CA TYR A 517 8.92 0.53 0.19
C TYR A 517 8.55 -0.75 0.95
N SER A 518 7.85 -1.67 0.31
CA SER A 518 7.41 -2.92 0.93
C SER A 518 8.60 -3.78 1.35
N LEU A 519 9.54 -4.02 0.46
CA LEU A 519 10.69 -4.89 0.74
C LEU A 519 11.61 -4.28 1.80
N LYS A 520 11.86 -2.94 1.75
CA LYS A 520 12.63 -2.25 2.79
C LYS A 520 11.93 -2.33 4.14
N GLY A 521 10.61 -2.14 4.19
CA GLY A 521 9.81 -2.19 5.41
C GLY A 521 9.75 -3.59 6.03
N LEU A 522 9.68 -4.64 5.21
CA LEU A 522 9.64 -6.03 5.67
C LEU A 522 11.02 -6.51 6.13
N MET A 523 12.04 -6.41 5.26
CA MET A 523 13.39 -6.90 5.56
C MET A 523 14.15 -5.97 6.53
N GLY A 524 13.77 -4.70 6.62
CA GLY A 524 14.31 -3.74 7.59
C GLY A 524 13.78 -3.93 9.01
N ASN A 525 12.91 -4.90 9.25
CA ASN A 525 12.44 -5.21 10.59
C ASN A 525 13.60 -5.70 11.46
N PRO A 526 13.70 -5.28 12.73
CA PRO A 526 14.75 -5.72 13.64
C PRO A 526 14.90 -7.24 13.77
N ILE A 527 13.80 -8.00 13.68
CA ILE A 527 13.85 -9.47 13.78
C ILE A 527 14.66 -10.12 12.64
N CYS A 528 14.81 -9.43 11.51
CA CYS A 528 15.57 -9.89 10.35
C CYS A 528 17.08 -9.65 10.49
N SER A 529 17.52 -8.89 11.50
CA SER A 529 18.94 -8.61 11.73
C SER A 529 19.71 -9.85 12.21
N PRO A 530 21.03 -9.91 11.99
CA PRO A 530 21.86 -10.99 12.52
C PRO A 530 21.76 -11.18 14.04
N GLU A 531 21.49 -10.09 14.78
CA GLU A 531 21.35 -10.10 16.24
C GLU A 531 20.08 -10.80 16.72
N TYR A 532 18.99 -10.71 15.92
CA TYR A 532 17.67 -11.27 16.28
C TYR A 532 17.36 -12.59 15.57
N TRP A 533 17.86 -12.79 14.33
CA TRP A 533 17.44 -13.93 13.50
C TRP A 533 18.13 -15.23 13.92
N MET A 534 17.68 -15.77 15.04
CA MET A 534 18.16 -17.04 15.59
C MET A 534 17.06 -17.69 16.45
N PRO A 535 17.06 -19.03 16.61
CA PRO A 535 16.01 -19.73 17.36
C PRO A 535 15.75 -19.21 18.77
N SER A 536 16.77 -18.78 19.48
CA SER A 536 16.64 -18.28 20.86
C SER A 536 15.75 -17.04 20.99
N THR A 537 15.71 -16.20 19.98
CA THR A 537 14.82 -15.01 19.93
C THR A 537 13.35 -15.41 19.91
N PHE A 538 13.04 -16.54 19.30
CA PHE A 538 11.66 -17.03 19.08
C PHE A 538 11.30 -18.21 19.99
N GLY A 539 11.91 -18.31 21.16
CA GLY A 539 11.60 -19.36 22.12
C GLY A 539 12.15 -20.74 21.76
N GLY A 540 13.20 -20.81 20.96
CA GLY A 540 13.83 -22.05 20.56
C GLY A 540 13.43 -22.54 19.17
N LYS A 541 13.76 -23.79 18.87
CA LYS A 541 13.53 -24.38 17.54
C LYS A 541 12.05 -24.41 17.16
N VAL A 542 11.17 -24.72 18.12
CA VAL A 542 9.72 -24.83 17.87
C VAL A 542 9.13 -23.49 17.43
N GLY A 543 9.37 -22.41 18.16
CA GLY A 543 8.91 -21.08 17.77
C GLY A 543 9.51 -20.58 16.44
N PHE A 544 10.81 -20.87 16.22
CA PHE A 544 11.48 -20.53 14.96
C PHE A 544 10.90 -21.32 13.76
N GLU A 545 10.51 -22.58 13.96
CA GLU A 545 9.83 -23.38 12.93
C GLU A 545 8.41 -22.88 12.63
N ILE A 546 7.66 -22.46 13.65
CA ILE A 546 6.31 -21.89 13.46
C ILE A 546 6.38 -20.76 12.44
N LEU A 547 7.24 -19.76 12.65
CA LEU A 547 7.35 -18.63 11.73
C LEU A 547 7.93 -19.01 10.37
N ASN A 548 8.92 -19.89 10.31
CA ASN A 548 9.56 -20.27 9.04
C ASN A 548 8.68 -21.14 8.14
N THR A 549 7.66 -21.78 8.68
CA THR A 549 6.71 -22.62 7.92
C THR A 549 5.34 -21.99 7.78
N ALA A 550 5.18 -20.74 8.21
CA ALA A 550 3.91 -20.03 8.15
C ALA A 550 3.45 -19.81 6.70
N THR A 551 2.17 -20.03 6.48
CA THR A 551 1.44 -19.70 5.25
C THR A 551 0.06 -19.17 5.60
N LEU A 552 -0.57 -18.43 4.69
CA LEU A 552 -1.95 -17.97 4.88
C LEU A 552 -2.89 -19.16 5.19
N LYS A 553 -2.72 -20.26 4.47
CA LYS A 553 -3.53 -21.47 4.67
C LYS A 553 -3.33 -22.06 6.07
N LYS A 554 -2.09 -22.18 6.54
CA LYS A 554 -1.82 -22.66 7.90
C LYS A 554 -2.41 -21.72 8.95
N LEU A 555 -2.17 -20.40 8.83
CA LEU A 555 -2.73 -19.40 9.74
C LEU A 555 -4.23 -19.56 9.92
N VAL A 556 -4.98 -19.71 8.84
CA VAL A 556 -6.43 -19.90 8.89
C VAL A 556 -6.79 -21.28 9.44
N CYS A 557 -6.24 -22.35 8.86
CA CYS A 557 -6.67 -23.71 9.15
C CYS A 557 -6.35 -24.18 10.57
N GLN A 558 -5.31 -23.65 11.21
CA GLN A 558 -4.96 -23.93 12.59
C GLN A 558 -5.87 -23.19 13.61
N ASN A 559 -6.62 -22.21 13.15
CA ASN A 559 -7.43 -21.33 13.99
C ASN A 559 -8.95 -21.44 13.73
N ILE A 560 -9.39 -22.47 13.03
CA ILE A 560 -10.80 -22.79 12.83
C ILE A 560 -11.10 -24.23 13.28
N LYS A 561 -12.34 -24.48 13.64
CA LYS A 561 -12.83 -25.82 13.97
C LYS A 561 -13.32 -26.52 12.70
N GLY A 562 -13.13 -27.83 12.64
CA GLY A 562 -13.60 -28.66 11.53
C GLY A 562 -12.68 -28.63 10.29
N PRO A 563 -13.19 -29.02 9.12
CA PRO A 563 -12.39 -29.08 7.90
C PRO A 563 -11.97 -27.69 7.45
N CYS A 564 -10.72 -27.59 7.00
CA CYS A 564 -10.18 -26.31 6.49
C CYS A 564 -10.91 -25.90 5.20
N PRO A 565 -11.48 -24.69 5.14
CA PRO A 565 -12.13 -24.18 3.94
C PRO A 565 -11.10 -23.88 2.84
N MET A 566 -11.59 -23.49 1.67
CA MET A 566 -10.74 -22.89 0.67
C MET A 566 -10.15 -21.57 1.21
N VAL A 567 -8.82 -21.44 1.20
CA VAL A 567 -8.09 -20.24 1.62
C VAL A 567 -7.18 -19.82 0.47
N SER A 568 -7.46 -18.67 -0.15
CA SER A 568 -6.68 -18.23 -1.30
C SER A 568 -6.77 -16.71 -1.52
N PHE A 569 -5.64 -16.10 -1.89
CA PHE A 569 -5.60 -14.74 -2.42
C PHE A 569 -6.02 -14.65 -3.90
N LYS A 570 -6.10 -15.78 -4.58
CA LYS A 570 -6.55 -15.89 -5.97
C LYS A 570 -7.84 -16.70 -6.03
N VAL A 571 -8.85 -16.18 -6.70
CA VAL A 571 -10.10 -16.93 -6.95
C VAL A 571 -9.83 -18.13 -7.84
N PRO A 572 -10.63 -19.22 -7.76
CA PRO A 572 -10.52 -20.35 -8.68
C PRO A 572 -10.65 -19.91 -10.15
N GLU A 573 -9.95 -20.57 -11.06
CA GLU A 573 -9.89 -20.17 -12.48
C GLU A 573 -11.26 -20.23 -13.16
N ASP A 574 -12.13 -21.16 -12.76
CA ASP A 574 -13.52 -21.26 -13.21
C ASP A 574 -14.41 -20.09 -12.74
N LYS A 575 -13.99 -19.38 -11.69
CA LYS A 575 -14.66 -18.21 -11.12
C LYS A 575 -14.09 -16.89 -11.58
N VAL A 576 -12.98 -16.89 -12.33
CA VAL A 576 -12.39 -15.65 -12.87
C VAL A 576 -13.27 -15.12 -13.98
N PHE A 577 -13.92 -13.98 -13.71
CA PHE A 577 -14.67 -13.25 -14.72
C PHE A 577 -13.69 -12.53 -15.67
N ASN A 578 -13.61 -12.98 -16.91
CA ASN A 578 -12.74 -12.38 -17.92
C ASN A 578 -13.60 -11.83 -19.08
N LEU A 579 -13.63 -10.52 -19.23
CA LEU A 579 -14.35 -9.85 -20.33
C LEU A 579 -13.91 -10.35 -21.72
N ALA A 580 -12.65 -10.76 -21.88
CA ALA A 580 -12.14 -11.32 -23.13
C ALA A 580 -12.76 -12.70 -23.49
N LYS A 581 -13.25 -13.47 -22.51
CA LYS A 581 -13.93 -14.76 -22.76
C LYS A 581 -15.35 -14.59 -23.29
N ILE A 582 -15.97 -13.43 -23.08
CA ILE A 582 -17.32 -13.13 -23.59
C ILE A 582 -17.28 -12.85 -25.10
N ASN A 583 -16.24 -12.19 -25.59
CA ASN A 583 -16.10 -11.84 -27.01
C ASN A 583 -15.74 -13.03 -27.92
N LEU A 584 -15.29 -14.15 -27.37
CA LEU A 584 -14.92 -15.35 -28.15
C LEU A 584 -16.10 -16.30 -28.40
N ASN A 585 -17.21 -16.15 -27.67
CA ASN A 585 -18.40 -17.00 -27.81
C ASN A 585 -19.60 -16.30 -28.49
N SER A 586 -19.46 -15.04 -28.89
CA SER A 586 -20.49 -14.32 -29.65
C SER A 586 -20.15 -14.26 -31.14
N THR A 587 -20.59 -15.22 -31.91
CA THR A 587 -20.84 -15.01 -33.36
C THR A 587 -21.95 -13.98 -33.48
N PRO A 588 -21.85 -13.03 -34.42
CA PRO A 588 -22.82 -11.95 -34.54
C PRO A 588 -24.09 -12.46 -35.17
N SER A 589 -25.14 -12.63 -34.39
CA SER A 589 -26.50 -12.66 -34.89
C SER A 589 -27.43 -12.01 -33.86
N GLY A 590 -27.84 -10.78 -34.14
CA GLY A 590 -28.96 -10.12 -33.50
C GLY A 590 -28.61 -9.15 -32.37
N GLU A 591 -28.89 -7.89 -32.63
CA GLU A 591 -28.94 -6.81 -31.67
C GLU A 591 -29.75 -7.20 -30.43
N GLY A 592 -29.13 -7.15 -29.28
CA GLY A 592 -29.77 -7.27 -27.98
C GLY A 592 -28.75 -6.97 -26.90
N ASP A 593 -28.88 -5.83 -26.25
CA ASP A 593 -28.10 -5.44 -25.09
C ASP A 593 -28.18 -6.51 -24.00
N ILE A 594 -27.14 -7.34 -23.87
CA ILE A 594 -27.04 -8.31 -22.79
C ILE A 594 -26.47 -7.61 -21.55
N ASN A 595 -27.35 -7.30 -20.62
CA ASN A 595 -26.99 -6.78 -19.31
C ASN A 595 -26.25 -7.88 -18.52
N PRO A 596 -24.95 -7.70 -18.15
CA PRO A 596 -24.17 -8.71 -17.42
C PRO A 596 -24.75 -9.13 -16.07
N THR A 597 -25.63 -8.31 -15.50
CA THR A 597 -26.34 -8.61 -14.25
C THR A 597 -27.33 -9.78 -14.41
N VAL A 598 -27.83 -10.02 -15.62
CA VAL A 598 -28.77 -11.12 -15.93
C VAL A 598 -28.01 -12.45 -16.01
N LEU A 599 -26.80 -12.47 -16.56
CA LEU A 599 -25.98 -13.67 -16.68
C LEU A 599 -25.49 -14.21 -15.29
N LEU A 600 -25.34 -13.34 -14.30
CA LEU A 600 -25.06 -13.75 -12.92
C LEU A 600 -26.27 -14.41 -12.25
N LYS A 601 -27.51 -13.99 -12.60
CA LYS A 601 -28.74 -14.57 -12.06
C LYS A 601 -29.05 -15.97 -12.64
N GLU A 602 -28.79 -16.18 -13.93
CA GLU A 602 -29.07 -17.48 -14.56
C GLU A 602 -28.10 -18.59 -14.16
N ARG A 603 -26.82 -18.26 -13.81
CA ARG A 603 -25.87 -19.25 -13.30
C ARG A 603 -26.00 -19.58 -11.81
N THR A 604 -26.69 -18.75 -11.02
CA THR A 604 -26.95 -19.02 -9.60
C THR A 604 -28.22 -19.85 -9.36
N SER A 605 -29.04 -20.11 -10.39
CA SER A 605 -30.23 -20.95 -10.29
C SER A 605 -29.99 -22.42 -10.63
N GLU A 606 -28.80 -22.80 -11.08
CA GLU A 606 -28.45 -24.20 -11.42
C GLU A 606 -27.36 -24.81 -10.52
N LEU A 607 -27.10 -24.24 -9.32
CA LEU A 607 -26.24 -24.87 -8.32
C LEU A 607 -26.98 -24.91 -6.98
#